data_1df117c59f5b930b09f0afb77bbdaa15
#
_entry.id   1df117c59f5b930b09f0afb77bbdaa15
#
_cell.length_a   1.000
_cell.length_b   1.000
_cell.length_c   1.000
_cell.angle_alpha   90.00
_cell.angle_beta   90.00
_cell.angle_gamma   90.00
#
_symmetry.space_group_name_H-M   'P 1'
#
loop_
_entity.id
_entity.type
_entity.pdbx_description
1 polymer ?
#
loop_
_entity_poly.entity_id
_entity_poly.type
_entity_poly.pdbx_seq_one_letter_code
_entity_poly.pdbx_strand_id
1 'polypeptide(L)'
;IADGGIAKSGDIVKALTLAHAVICGGLFAGCPEAPGQMMEINGKLYKQYRGMGSLAAMNAGSAARYGHANTVAAKVAAEGVEALKEASPSVDNVLTQLIGGIQSGMGYLGAANLAQLREKARYIRVSPAGMKEAATHDIVEVKTGS
;
A
#
# COMPACT_ATOMS: atom_id res chain seq x y z
N ILE A 1 9.99 -9.42 6.84
CA ILE A 1 8.83 -8.92 6.09
C ILE A 1 8.57 -7.49 6.53
N ALA A 2 8.42 -6.55 5.58
CA ALA A 2 8.00 -5.18 5.87
C ALA A 2 6.48 -5.07 5.74
N ASP A 3 5.82 -4.61 6.79
CA ASP A 3 4.36 -4.50 6.88
C ASP A 3 3.95 -3.05 7.12
N GLY A 4 3.04 -2.56 6.31
CA GLY A 4 2.45 -1.23 6.42
C GLY A 4 3.17 -0.11 5.65
N GLY A 5 2.43 0.95 5.35
CA GLY A 5 2.93 2.20 4.76
C GLY A 5 3.30 2.14 3.27
N ILE A 6 3.13 1.00 2.59
CA ILE A 6 3.45 0.86 1.17
C ILE A 6 2.28 1.37 0.32
N ALA A 7 2.54 2.43 -0.45
CA ALA A 7 1.54 3.08 -1.31
C ALA A 7 1.85 2.98 -2.81
N LYS A 8 3.09 2.68 -3.20
CA LYS A 8 3.55 2.61 -4.59
C LYS A 8 4.74 1.67 -4.74
N SER A 9 5.08 1.31 -5.98
CA SER A 9 6.21 0.41 -6.31
C SER A 9 7.56 0.89 -5.76
N GLY A 10 7.83 2.19 -5.76
CA GLY A 10 9.05 2.75 -5.17
C GLY A 10 9.20 2.49 -3.67
N ASP A 11 8.09 2.40 -2.93
CA ASP A 11 8.13 2.04 -1.51
C ASP A 11 8.45 0.55 -1.34
N ILE A 12 7.94 -0.31 -2.25
CA ILE A 12 8.28 -1.72 -2.30
C ILE A 12 9.79 -1.91 -2.53
N VAL A 13 10.36 -1.20 -3.52
CA VAL A 13 11.81 -1.26 -3.80
C VAL A 13 12.61 -0.87 -2.56
N LYS A 14 12.26 0.23 -1.90
CA LYS A 14 12.93 0.67 -0.66
C LYS A 14 12.81 -0.39 0.44
N ALA A 15 11.61 -0.93 0.66
CA ALA A 15 11.37 -1.95 1.67
C ALA A 15 12.19 -3.23 1.41
N LEU A 16 12.29 -3.66 0.15
CA LEU A 16 13.04 -4.87 -0.25
C LEU A 16 14.56 -4.73 -0.12
N THR A 17 15.08 -3.53 0.07
CA THR A 17 16.50 -3.35 0.44
C THR A 17 16.79 -3.79 1.88
N LEU A 18 15.79 -3.84 2.74
CA LEU A 18 15.89 -4.18 4.16
C LEU A 18 15.13 -5.47 4.53
N ALA A 19 14.10 -5.81 3.76
CA ALA A 19 13.23 -6.95 4.00
C ALA A 19 13.30 -7.96 2.84
N HIS A 20 12.81 -9.18 3.06
CA HIS A 20 12.73 -10.23 2.03
C HIS A 20 11.38 -10.24 1.32
N ALA A 21 10.37 -9.69 1.96
CA ALA A 21 9.00 -9.58 1.43
C ALA A 21 8.31 -8.34 2.00
N VAL A 22 7.18 -7.98 1.39
CA VAL A 22 6.33 -6.86 1.81
C VAL A 22 4.89 -7.31 1.97
N ILE A 23 4.14 -6.64 2.84
CA ILE A 23 2.69 -6.78 2.98
C ILE A 23 2.05 -5.47 2.54
N CYS A 24 1.14 -5.56 1.56
CA CYS A 24 0.45 -4.43 0.98
C CYS A 24 -1.07 -4.58 1.21
N GLY A 25 -1.65 -3.79 2.11
CA GLY A 25 -3.10 -3.76 2.31
C GLY A 25 -3.80 -2.78 1.37
N GLY A 26 -3.49 -1.50 1.51
CA GLY A 26 -4.17 -0.42 0.80
C GLY A 26 -4.06 -0.49 -0.73
N LEU A 27 -2.98 -1.05 -1.27
CA LEU A 27 -2.80 -1.19 -2.72
C LEU A 27 -3.83 -2.11 -3.36
N PHE A 28 -4.21 -3.19 -2.67
CA PHE A 28 -5.14 -4.20 -3.18
C PHE A 28 -6.57 -4.00 -2.68
N ALA A 29 -6.77 -3.17 -1.65
CA ALA A 29 -8.08 -3.03 -1.02
C ALA A 29 -9.19 -2.48 -1.93
N GLY A 30 -8.83 -1.76 -3.00
CA GLY A 30 -9.78 -1.27 -4.00
C GLY A 30 -10.07 -2.26 -5.12
N CYS A 31 -9.35 -3.38 -5.22
CA CYS A 31 -9.53 -4.35 -6.30
C CYS A 31 -10.87 -5.10 -6.17
N PRO A 32 -11.52 -5.46 -7.30
CA PRO A 32 -12.77 -6.23 -7.26
C PRO A 32 -12.67 -7.52 -6.45
N GLU A 33 -11.54 -8.18 -6.50
CA GLU A 33 -11.27 -9.45 -5.80
C GLU A 33 -11.10 -9.31 -4.28
N ALA A 34 -10.79 -8.10 -3.79
CA ALA A 34 -10.69 -7.87 -2.35
C ALA A 34 -12.09 -7.93 -1.69
N PRO A 35 -12.20 -8.36 -0.42
CA PRO A 35 -13.47 -8.32 0.30
C PRO A 35 -13.98 -6.88 0.48
N GLY A 36 -15.29 -6.72 0.66
CA GLY A 36 -15.98 -5.45 0.84
C GLY A 36 -16.96 -5.15 -0.30
N GLN A 37 -17.98 -4.37 0.02
CA GLN A 37 -19.01 -4.00 -0.92
C GLN A 37 -18.54 -2.87 -1.85
N MET A 38 -18.91 -2.97 -3.11
CA MET A 38 -18.76 -1.88 -4.07
C MET A 38 -19.92 -0.91 -3.93
N MET A 39 -19.65 0.39 -3.96
CA MET A 39 -20.65 1.46 -3.87
C MET A 39 -20.33 2.52 -4.91
N GLU A 40 -21.37 3.05 -5.53
CA GLU A 40 -21.25 4.19 -6.43
C GLU A 40 -21.63 5.48 -5.70
N ILE A 41 -20.75 6.47 -5.75
CA ILE A 41 -20.97 7.79 -5.16
C ILE A 41 -20.57 8.84 -6.19
N ASN A 42 -21.52 9.67 -6.60
CA ASN A 42 -21.30 10.73 -7.60
C ASN A 42 -20.65 10.23 -8.91
N GLY A 43 -21.08 9.07 -9.41
CA GLY A 43 -20.57 8.47 -10.65
C GLY A 43 -19.19 7.82 -10.53
N LYS A 44 -18.66 7.68 -9.31
CA LYS A 44 -17.41 6.98 -9.03
C LYS A 44 -17.64 5.74 -8.18
N LEU A 45 -16.92 4.68 -8.51
CA LEU A 45 -16.96 3.44 -7.76
C LEU A 45 -15.97 3.47 -6.60
N TYR A 46 -16.47 3.07 -5.44
CA TYR A 46 -15.69 2.92 -4.21
C TYR A 46 -15.89 1.54 -3.63
N LYS A 47 -14.93 1.10 -2.86
CA LYS A 47 -15.00 -0.12 -2.08
C LYS A 47 -14.91 0.20 -0.59
N GLN A 48 -15.73 -0.45 0.21
CA GLN A 48 -15.63 -0.34 1.65
C GLN A 48 -14.28 -0.87 2.12
N TYR A 49 -13.54 -0.03 2.80
CA TYR A 49 -12.22 -0.32 3.35
C TYR A 49 -12.24 -0.25 4.87
N ARG A 50 -11.63 -1.22 5.51
CA ARG A 50 -11.34 -1.16 6.94
C ARG A 50 -9.95 -1.71 7.23
N GLY A 51 -9.16 -0.97 7.99
CA GLY A 51 -7.89 -1.46 8.51
C GLY A 51 -8.12 -2.60 9.51
N MET A 52 -7.19 -3.56 9.58
CA MET A 52 -7.30 -4.71 10.48
C MET A 52 -7.35 -4.31 11.96
N GLY A 53 -6.77 -3.16 12.34
CA GLY A 53 -6.84 -2.57 13.68
C GLY A 53 -8.04 -1.64 13.91
N SER A 54 -9.02 -1.56 12.99
CA SER A 54 -10.24 -0.78 13.19
C SER A 54 -11.21 -1.48 14.16
N LEU A 55 -12.08 -0.70 14.80
CA LEU A 55 -13.12 -1.27 15.69
C LEU A 55 -14.02 -2.27 14.96
N ALA A 56 -14.43 -1.98 13.72
CA ALA A 56 -15.25 -2.90 12.93
C ALA A 56 -14.51 -4.20 12.60
N ALA A 57 -13.20 -4.14 12.30
CA ALA A 57 -12.42 -5.33 12.06
C ALA A 57 -12.23 -6.16 13.35
N MET A 58 -11.98 -5.49 14.48
CA MET A 58 -11.87 -6.17 15.79
C MET A 58 -13.17 -6.87 16.17
N ASN A 59 -14.31 -6.22 16.01
CA ASN A 59 -15.63 -6.81 16.26
C ASN A 59 -15.95 -7.98 15.32
N ALA A 60 -15.38 -7.96 14.10
CA ALA A 60 -15.53 -9.03 13.11
C ALA A 60 -14.49 -10.18 13.26
N GLY A 61 -13.68 -10.20 14.34
CA GLY A 61 -12.78 -11.29 14.69
C GLY A 61 -11.28 -11.01 14.57
N SER A 62 -10.85 -9.81 14.15
CA SER A 62 -9.42 -9.51 14.07
C SER A 62 -8.76 -9.27 15.44
N ALA A 63 -9.55 -9.13 16.51
CA ALA A 63 -9.05 -8.88 17.87
C ALA A 63 -8.03 -9.91 18.35
N ALA A 64 -8.20 -11.19 17.97
CA ALA A 64 -7.26 -12.27 18.32
C ALA A 64 -5.84 -12.01 17.77
N ARG A 65 -5.71 -11.41 16.59
CA ARG A 65 -4.42 -11.07 15.97
C ARG A 65 -3.63 -10.05 16.80
N TYR A 66 -4.33 -9.19 17.54
CA TYR A 66 -3.72 -8.14 18.37
C TYR A 66 -3.66 -8.55 19.86
N GLY A 67 -3.83 -9.82 20.18
CA GLY A 67 -3.77 -10.30 21.56
C GLY A 67 -5.00 -9.93 22.42
N HIS A 68 -6.08 -9.48 21.80
CA HIS A 68 -7.29 -8.99 22.49
C HIS A 68 -8.47 -9.96 22.40
N ALA A 69 -8.24 -11.26 22.16
CA ALA A 69 -9.29 -12.26 21.97
C ALA A 69 -10.32 -12.33 23.12
N ASN A 70 -9.90 -11.97 24.34
CA ASN A 70 -10.72 -12.01 25.55
C ASN A 70 -11.00 -10.61 26.14
N THR A 71 -10.70 -9.53 25.41
CA THR A 71 -10.85 -8.16 25.92
C THR A 71 -12.12 -7.53 25.34
N VAL A 72 -12.90 -6.85 26.17
CA VAL A 72 -14.08 -6.11 25.72
C VAL A 72 -13.61 -5.00 24.77
N ALA A 73 -14.18 -4.93 23.56
CA ALA A 73 -13.79 -4.00 22.50
C ALA A 73 -13.71 -2.54 22.95
N ALA A 74 -14.51 -2.13 23.94
CA ALA A 74 -14.51 -0.78 24.53
C ALA A 74 -13.21 -0.39 25.27
N LYS A 75 -12.30 -1.34 25.53
CA LYS A 75 -11.03 -1.10 26.24
C LYS A 75 -9.82 -1.09 25.31
N VAL A 76 -10.03 -1.33 24.00
CA VAL A 76 -8.95 -1.38 23.02
C VAL A 76 -8.94 -0.11 22.20
N ALA A 77 -7.83 0.58 22.18
CA ALA A 77 -7.64 1.73 21.30
C ALA A 77 -7.67 1.26 19.83
N ALA A 78 -8.53 1.86 19.01
CA ALA A 78 -8.56 1.57 17.60
C ALA A 78 -7.34 2.21 16.91
N GLU A 79 -6.51 1.39 16.29
CA GLU A 79 -5.33 1.82 15.54
C GLU A 79 -5.57 1.84 14.02
N GLY A 80 -6.74 1.40 13.57
CA GLY A 80 -7.13 1.34 12.16
C GLY A 80 -8.30 2.24 11.82
N VAL A 81 -8.41 2.57 10.54
CA VAL A 81 -9.47 3.42 9.99
C VAL A 81 -10.52 2.61 9.23
N GLU A 82 -11.74 3.12 9.23
CA GLU A 82 -12.82 2.72 8.33
C GLU A 82 -13.03 3.83 7.31
N ALA A 83 -13.01 3.49 6.03
CA ALA A 83 -13.06 4.46 4.96
C ALA A 83 -13.62 3.84 3.67
N LEU A 84 -13.76 4.66 2.66
CA LEU A 84 -14.01 4.23 1.29
C LEU A 84 -12.71 4.34 0.51
N LYS A 85 -12.37 3.29 -0.21
CA LYS A 85 -11.27 3.25 -1.16
C LYS A 85 -11.84 3.39 -2.56
N GLU A 86 -11.32 4.30 -3.37
CA GLU A 86 -11.65 4.35 -4.80
C GLU A 86 -11.37 2.98 -5.43
N ALA A 87 -12.30 2.49 -6.26
CA ALA A 87 -12.14 1.20 -6.90
C ALA A 87 -10.88 1.18 -7.76
N SER A 88 -10.15 0.10 -7.67
CA SER A 88 -8.93 -0.15 -8.45
C SER A 88 -9.23 -1.14 -9.57
N PRO A 89 -8.36 -1.24 -10.59
CA PRO A 89 -8.39 -2.35 -11.54
C PRO A 89 -8.25 -3.72 -10.83
N SER A 90 -8.32 -4.80 -11.62
CA SER A 90 -8.09 -6.15 -11.09
C SER A 90 -6.72 -6.28 -10.41
N VAL A 91 -6.61 -7.26 -9.53
CA VAL A 91 -5.33 -7.57 -8.85
C VAL A 91 -4.22 -7.82 -9.85
N ASP A 92 -4.49 -8.50 -10.96
CA ASP A 92 -3.49 -8.78 -12.01
C ASP A 92 -2.94 -7.50 -12.64
N ASN A 93 -3.80 -6.54 -12.92
CA ASN A 93 -3.38 -5.24 -13.47
C ASN A 93 -2.53 -4.47 -12.45
N VAL A 94 -2.96 -4.43 -11.19
CA VAL A 94 -2.20 -3.78 -10.11
C VAL A 94 -0.83 -4.45 -9.94
N LEU A 95 -0.78 -5.78 -9.92
CA LEU A 95 0.47 -6.53 -9.81
C LEU A 95 1.41 -6.25 -10.99
N THR A 96 0.89 -6.24 -12.20
CA THR A 96 1.68 -5.94 -13.41
C THR A 96 2.35 -4.57 -13.31
N GLN A 97 1.60 -3.55 -12.89
CA GLN A 97 2.14 -2.20 -12.69
C GLN A 97 3.19 -2.15 -11.57
N LEU A 98 2.94 -2.82 -10.45
CA LEU A 98 3.87 -2.86 -9.33
C LEU A 98 5.17 -3.58 -9.71
N ILE A 99 5.07 -4.73 -10.40
CA ILE A 99 6.23 -5.49 -10.88
C ILE A 99 7.06 -4.65 -11.85
N GLY A 100 6.42 -3.99 -12.82
CA GLY A 100 7.12 -3.08 -13.74
C GLY A 100 7.87 -1.97 -13.02
N GLY A 101 7.24 -1.36 -12.02
CA GLY A 101 7.88 -0.33 -11.20
C GLY A 101 9.03 -0.86 -10.32
N ILE A 102 8.92 -2.10 -9.81
CA ILE A 102 10.00 -2.76 -9.07
C ILE A 102 11.18 -3.05 -10.00
N GLN A 103 10.92 -3.60 -11.18
CA GLN A 103 11.95 -3.86 -12.19
C GLN A 103 12.69 -2.58 -12.60
N SER A 104 11.96 -1.49 -12.82
CA SER A 104 12.55 -0.18 -13.11
C SER A 104 13.45 0.31 -11.96
N GLY A 105 12.97 0.24 -10.72
CA GLY A 105 13.75 0.61 -9.55
C GLY A 105 15.01 -0.25 -9.35
N MET A 106 14.93 -1.53 -9.62
CA MET A 106 16.10 -2.43 -9.64
C MET A 106 17.06 -2.07 -10.77
N GLY A 107 16.53 -1.72 -11.95
CA GLY A 107 17.31 -1.28 -13.11
C GLY A 107 18.13 -0.02 -12.82
N TYR A 108 17.57 0.97 -12.12
CA TYR A 108 18.31 2.19 -11.71
C TYR A 108 19.53 1.88 -10.83
N LEU A 109 19.49 0.80 -10.06
CA LEU A 109 20.61 0.35 -9.22
C LEU A 109 21.51 -0.69 -9.93
N GLY A 110 21.17 -1.09 -11.16
CA GLY A 110 21.85 -2.19 -11.85
C GLY A 110 21.77 -3.51 -11.09
N ALA A 111 20.67 -3.74 -10.38
CA ALA A 111 20.45 -4.94 -9.57
C ALA A 111 19.64 -5.97 -10.37
N ALA A 112 20.21 -7.14 -10.64
CA ALA A 112 19.54 -8.24 -11.34
C ALA A 112 18.65 -9.11 -10.43
N ASN A 113 18.81 -8.99 -9.12
CA ASN A 113 18.03 -9.74 -8.12
C ASN A 113 18.00 -8.99 -6.77
N LEU A 114 17.20 -9.50 -5.82
CA LEU A 114 17.03 -8.85 -4.51
C LEU A 114 18.31 -8.85 -3.66
N ALA A 115 19.20 -9.80 -3.83
CA ALA A 115 20.49 -9.80 -3.12
C ALA A 115 21.34 -8.62 -3.59
N GLN A 116 21.47 -8.43 -4.90
CA GLN A 116 22.17 -7.28 -5.49
C GLN A 116 21.47 -5.95 -5.15
N LEU A 117 20.13 -5.92 -5.11
CA LEU A 117 19.41 -4.73 -4.67
C LEU A 117 19.84 -4.30 -3.27
N ARG A 118 19.91 -5.22 -2.33
CA ARG A 118 20.37 -4.95 -0.96
C ARG A 118 21.82 -4.50 -0.87
N GLU A 119 22.69 -5.15 -1.62
CA GLU A 119 24.12 -4.83 -1.66
C GLU A 119 24.39 -3.42 -2.23
N LYS A 120 23.70 -3.09 -3.33
CA LYS A 120 23.90 -1.84 -4.07
C LYS A 120 23.13 -0.65 -3.52
N ALA A 121 22.13 -0.87 -2.68
CA ALA A 121 21.31 0.19 -2.12
C ALA A 121 22.15 1.22 -1.35
N ARG A 122 21.92 2.49 -1.64
CA ARG A 122 22.49 3.62 -0.92
C ARG A 122 21.38 4.62 -0.64
N TYR A 123 21.41 5.19 0.54
CA TYR A 123 20.40 6.14 0.98
C TYR A 123 21.02 7.50 1.19
N ILE A 124 20.28 8.51 0.77
CA ILE A 124 20.58 9.91 1.09
C ILE A 124 19.38 10.49 1.85
N ARG A 125 19.66 11.43 2.73
CA ARG A 125 18.61 12.18 3.39
C ARG A 125 18.13 13.29 2.46
N VAL A 126 16.83 13.37 2.22
CA VAL A 126 16.20 14.39 1.37
C VAL A 126 15.39 15.33 2.25
N SER A 127 15.58 16.64 2.07
CA SER A 127 14.76 17.66 2.74
C SER A 127 13.35 17.73 2.17
N PRO A 128 12.37 18.27 2.90
CA PRO A 128 11.03 18.50 2.35
C PRO A 128 11.03 19.33 1.05
N ALA A 129 11.90 20.32 0.95
CA ALA A 129 12.08 21.10 -0.28
C ALA A 129 12.59 20.25 -1.44
N GLY A 130 13.61 19.41 -1.20
CA GLY A 130 14.11 18.46 -2.20
C GLY A 130 13.07 17.42 -2.62
N MET A 131 12.20 16.97 -1.71
CA MET A 131 11.08 16.08 -2.06
C MET A 131 10.07 16.78 -2.97
N LYS A 132 9.79 18.06 -2.71
CA LYS A 132 8.87 18.86 -3.54
C LYS A 132 9.48 19.10 -4.92
N GLU A 133 10.77 19.40 -4.98
CA GLU A 133 11.50 19.60 -6.25
C GLU A 133 11.58 18.31 -7.10
N ALA A 134 11.67 17.15 -6.47
CA ALA A 134 11.66 15.85 -7.15
C ALA A 134 10.26 15.39 -7.63
N ALA A 135 9.21 16.13 -7.29
CA ALA A 135 7.85 15.84 -7.78
C ALA A 135 7.66 16.45 -9.19
N THR A 136 6.58 16.03 -9.85
CA THR A 136 6.19 16.63 -11.13
C THR A 136 5.80 18.09 -10.94
N HIS A 137 6.28 18.97 -11.82
CA HIS A 137 6.01 20.40 -11.81
C HIS A 137 5.20 20.81 -13.04
N ASP A 138 4.30 21.78 -12.86
CA ASP A 138 3.56 22.46 -13.94
C ASP A 138 2.78 21.53 -14.88
N ILE A 139 2.37 20.36 -14.37
CA ILE A 139 1.51 19.43 -15.09
C ILE A 139 0.24 19.13 -14.32
N VAL A 140 -0.82 18.88 -15.05
CA VAL A 140 -2.06 18.28 -14.52
C VAL A 140 -2.00 16.79 -14.80
N GLU A 141 -2.01 15.98 -13.75
CA GLU A 141 -2.01 14.53 -13.88
C GLU A 141 -3.34 14.07 -14.48
N VAL A 142 -3.31 13.55 -15.70
CA VAL A 142 -4.48 12.94 -16.33
C VAL A 142 -4.49 11.47 -15.98
N LYS A 143 -5.44 11.05 -15.14
CA LYS A 143 -5.71 9.63 -14.93
C LYS A 143 -6.31 9.07 -16.22
N THR A 144 -5.49 8.48 -17.06
CA THR A 144 -5.99 7.67 -18.17
C THR A 144 -6.59 6.41 -17.58
N GLY A 145 -7.91 6.35 -17.56
CA GLY A 145 -8.62 5.11 -17.23
C GLY A 145 -8.23 4.03 -18.24
N SER A 146 -7.68 2.96 -17.77
CA SER A 146 -7.53 1.69 -18.48
C SER A 146 -8.64 0.76 -18.06
#